data_c2473ff14eded70fa4483bf5916f5e04
#
_entry.id   c2473ff14eded70fa4483bf5916f5e04
#
_cell.length_a   1.000
_cell.length_b   1.000
_cell.length_c   1.000
_cell.angle_alpha   90.00
_cell.angle_beta   90.00
_cell.angle_gamma   90.00
#
_symmetry.space_group_name_H-M   'P 1'
#
loop_
_entity.id
_entity.type
_entity.pdbx_description
1 polymer ?
#
loop_
_entity_poly.entity_id
_entity_poly.type
_entity_poly.pdbx_seq_one_letter_code
_entity_poly.pdbx_strand_id
1 'polypeptide(L)'
;MTQVNRLDGGLIDRSTPLSFTFDGRRYGGFAGDTLASALVANGVRLVGRSFKYHRPRGIISAGSEEPNGLVELRTGARREPNSRVTMTELHDGLVATSQNRFPSLGFDLMAVNDRLSNFLGAGFYYKTFMWPKAFWERVYEPIIRRAAGLGALSGEDDPDVYDRGFR
;
A
#
# COMPACT_ATOMS: atom_id res chain seq x y z
N MET A 1 10.52 -5.62 20.74
CA MET A 1 10.16 -6.63 19.74
C MET A 1 11.40 -7.03 18.99
N THR A 2 11.65 -8.33 18.83
CA THR A 2 12.86 -8.81 18.12
C THR A 2 12.63 -8.69 16.62
N GLN A 3 13.44 -7.86 15.95
CA GLN A 3 13.40 -7.70 14.49
C GLN A 3 14.31 -8.75 13.85
N VAL A 4 13.74 -9.83 13.39
CA VAL A 4 14.44 -11.06 12.96
C VAL A 4 15.41 -10.88 11.79
N ASN A 5 15.20 -9.86 10.96
CA ASN A 5 16.03 -9.58 9.79
C ASN A 5 16.86 -8.29 9.92
N ARG A 6 16.94 -7.69 11.11
CA ARG A 6 17.76 -6.50 11.33
C ARG A 6 19.20 -6.89 11.55
N LEU A 7 20.08 -6.48 10.64
CA LEU A 7 21.52 -6.65 10.79
C LEU A 7 22.12 -5.59 11.73
N ASP A 8 23.27 -5.88 12.31
CA ASP A 8 24.02 -4.91 13.08
C ASP A 8 24.69 -3.86 12.18
N GLY A 9 24.89 -2.65 12.73
CA GLY A 9 25.44 -1.51 11.97
C GLY A 9 24.39 -0.77 11.15
N GLY A 10 24.84 0.00 10.17
CA GLY A 10 24.02 0.87 9.30
C GLY A 10 23.85 2.28 9.87
N LEU A 11 23.03 3.10 9.18
CA LEU A 11 22.81 4.53 9.47
C LEU A 11 21.54 4.80 10.31
N ILE A 12 20.78 3.76 10.63
CA ILE A 12 19.53 3.88 11.39
C ILE A 12 19.82 4.21 12.85
N ASP A 13 19.18 5.23 13.39
CA ASP A 13 19.29 5.61 14.81
C ASP A 13 18.47 4.65 15.68
N ARG A 14 19.13 3.68 16.28
CA ARG A 14 18.52 2.68 17.16
C ARG A 14 18.21 3.20 18.57
N SER A 15 18.66 4.39 18.92
CA SER A 15 18.31 5.00 20.20
C SER A 15 16.88 5.53 20.25
N THR A 16 16.26 5.73 19.08
CA THR A 16 14.91 6.28 18.95
C THR A 16 13.95 5.23 18.36
N PRO A 17 13.39 4.35 19.21
CA PRO A 17 12.44 3.35 18.77
C PRO A 17 11.10 3.99 18.39
N LEU A 18 10.50 3.49 17.30
CA LEU A 18 9.19 3.89 16.79
C LEU A 18 8.26 2.69 16.73
N SER A 19 6.95 2.94 16.79
CA SER A 19 5.94 1.91 16.59
C SER A 19 5.00 2.30 15.46
N PHE A 20 4.59 1.32 14.66
CA PHE A 20 3.66 1.52 13.56
C PHE A 20 2.71 0.33 13.41
N THR A 21 1.68 0.51 12.62
CA THR A 21 0.68 -0.53 12.35
C THR A 21 0.64 -0.85 10.86
N PHE A 22 0.68 -2.14 10.53
CA PHE A 22 0.48 -2.63 9.17
C PHE A 22 -0.57 -3.75 9.17
N ASP A 23 -1.64 -3.57 8.39
CA ASP A 23 -2.81 -4.47 8.35
C ASP A 23 -3.39 -4.79 9.74
N GLY A 24 -3.45 -3.78 10.62
CA GLY A 24 -3.96 -3.92 11.97
C GLY A 24 -3.00 -4.57 12.98
N ARG A 25 -1.82 -5.00 12.54
CA ARG A 25 -0.78 -5.57 13.42
C ARG A 25 0.29 -4.53 13.74
N ARG A 26 0.65 -4.44 15.02
CA ARG A 26 1.69 -3.52 15.50
C ARG A 26 3.10 -4.09 15.27
N TYR A 27 3.98 -3.23 14.81
CA TYR A 27 5.39 -3.49 14.56
C TYR A 27 6.27 -2.41 15.17
N GLY A 28 7.56 -2.71 15.36
CA GLY A 28 8.58 -1.75 15.78
C GLY A 28 9.51 -1.37 14.63
N GLY A 29 10.05 -0.16 14.70
CA GLY A 29 11.09 0.36 13.84
C GLY A 29 11.93 1.38 14.61
N PHE A 30 12.74 2.16 13.91
CA PHE A 30 13.60 3.19 14.49
C PHE A 30 13.55 4.46 13.64
N ALA A 31 13.97 5.57 14.21
CA ALA A 31 14.11 6.82 13.46
C ALA A 31 15.12 6.64 12.30
N GLY A 32 14.76 7.15 11.13
CA GLY A 32 15.51 6.97 9.88
C GLY A 32 15.16 5.70 9.10
N ASP A 33 14.30 4.82 9.64
CA ASP A 33 13.72 3.75 8.82
C ASP A 33 12.74 4.33 7.80
N THR A 34 12.67 3.70 6.63
CA THR A 34 11.48 3.77 5.79
C THR A 34 10.48 2.70 6.24
N LEU A 35 9.22 2.83 5.84
CA LEU A 35 8.24 1.78 6.07
C LEU A 35 8.71 0.44 5.49
N ALA A 36 9.40 0.47 4.34
CA ALA A 36 9.98 -0.72 3.72
C ALA A 36 11.02 -1.39 4.60
N SER A 37 12.03 -0.64 5.07
CA SER A 37 13.11 -1.19 5.89
C SER A 37 12.59 -1.74 7.21
N ALA A 38 11.62 -1.06 7.83
CA ALA A 38 10.99 -1.52 9.06
C ALA A 38 10.17 -2.80 8.85
N LEU A 39 9.38 -2.91 7.75
CA LEU A 39 8.63 -4.13 7.42
C LEU A 39 9.55 -5.32 7.18
N VAL A 40 10.61 -5.13 6.36
CA VAL A 40 11.60 -6.19 6.09
C VAL A 40 12.33 -6.63 7.36
N ALA A 41 12.73 -5.68 8.21
CA ALA A 41 13.37 -5.96 9.50
C ALA A 41 12.48 -6.83 10.41
N ASN A 42 11.17 -6.64 10.35
CA ASN A 42 10.19 -7.44 11.10
C ASN A 42 9.78 -8.74 10.38
N GLY A 43 10.41 -9.09 9.26
CA GLY A 43 10.13 -10.32 8.51
C GLY A 43 8.88 -10.26 7.63
N VAL A 44 8.31 -9.08 7.42
CA VAL A 44 7.16 -8.89 6.52
C VAL A 44 7.65 -8.83 5.09
N ARG A 45 7.37 -9.88 4.32
CA ARG A 45 7.78 -10.01 2.91
C ARG A 45 6.68 -9.69 1.92
N LEU A 46 5.43 -9.89 2.31
CA LEU A 46 4.25 -9.65 1.48
C LEU A 46 3.61 -8.34 1.93
N VAL A 47 3.54 -7.35 1.04
CA VAL A 47 3.04 -6.00 1.38
C VAL A 47 1.80 -5.60 0.58
N GLY A 48 1.49 -6.32 -0.50
CA GLY A 48 0.32 -6.06 -1.31
C GLY A 48 0.08 -7.14 -2.34
N ARG A 49 -0.91 -6.93 -3.19
CA ARG A 49 -1.19 -7.79 -4.34
C ARG A 49 -1.35 -6.94 -5.59
N SER A 50 -1.14 -7.55 -6.76
CA SER A 50 -1.36 -6.85 -8.01
C SER A 50 -2.86 -6.64 -8.25
N PHE A 51 -3.20 -5.52 -8.86
CA PHE A 51 -4.58 -5.12 -9.13
C PHE A 51 -5.38 -6.18 -9.92
N LYS A 52 -4.82 -6.66 -11.03
CA LYS A 52 -5.56 -7.49 -11.97
C LYS A 52 -5.61 -8.96 -11.59
N TYR A 53 -4.45 -9.51 -11.27
CA TYR A 53 -4.31 -10.95 -11.03
C TYR A 53 -4.15 -11.30 -9.55
N HIS A 54 -4.13 -10.33 -8.67
CA HIS A 54 -3.94 -10.52 -7.24
C HIS A 54 -2.66 -11.32 -6.88
N ARG A 55 -1.64 -11.24 -7.75
CA ARG A 55 -0.34 -11.86 -7.51
C ARG A 55 0.33 -11.23 -6.30
N PRO A 56 1.00 -12.03 -5.45
CA PRO A 56 1.74 -11.50 -4.30
C PRO A 56 2.76 -10.43 -4.72
N ARG A 57 2.84 -9.35 -3.95
CA ARG A 57 3.78 -8.24 -4.14
C ARG A 57 4.58 -8.01 -2.87
N GLY A 58 5.91 -8.06 -2.99
CA GLY A 58 6.86 -7.74 -1.94
C GLY A 58 7.66 -6.50 -2.29
N ILE A 59 8.71 -6.24 -1.52
CA ILE A 59 9.66 -5.15 -1.71
C ILE A 59 10.87 -5.73 -2.44
N ILE A 60 11.22 -5.17 -3.59
CA ILE A 60 12.32 -5.66 -4.45
C ILE A 60 13.43 -4.64 -4.67
N SER A 61 13.20 -3.38 -4.32
CA SER A 61 14.20 -2.32 -4.40
C SER A 61 14.21 -1.45 -3.14
N ALA A 62 15.11 -0.49 -3.05
CA ALA A 62 15.27 0.34 -1.85
C ALA A 62 14.87 1.82 -2.07
N GLY A 63 14.61 2.24 -3.29
CA GLY A 63 14.41 3.63 -3.64
C GLY A 63 13.07 3.93 -4.33
N SER A 64 13.05 5.04 -5.06
CA SER A 64 11.87 5.52 -5.80
C SER A 64 11.48 4.63 -6.98
N GLU A 65 12.36 3.74 -7.40
CA GLU A 65 12.14 2.77 -8.46
C GLU A 65 11.33 1.54 -8.03
N GLU A 66 10.95 1.43 -6.72
CA GLU A 66 10.15 0.30 -6.21
C GLU A 66 8.77 0.22 -6.89
N PRO A 67 8.51 -0.83 -7.69
CA PRO A 67 7.27 -0.92 -8.45
C PRO A 67 6.15 -1.70 -7.73
N ASN A 68 6.47 -2.48 -6.71
CA ASN A 68 5.56 -3.46 -6.10
C ASN A 68 5.10 -3.12 -4.70
N GLY A 69 5.94 -2.43 -3.94
CA GLY A 69 5.71 -2.11 -2.54
C GLY A 69 4.78 -0.91 -2.36
N LEU A 70 3.53 -1.06 -2.79
CA LEU A 70 2.50 -0.02 -2.69
C LEU A 70 1.51 -0.36 -1.58
N VAL A 71 1.22 0.62 -0.73
CA VAL A 71 0.31 0.51 0.40
C VAL A 71 -0.64 1.72 0.46
N GLU A 72 -1.67 1.63 1.26
CA GLU A 72 -2.50 2.77 1.63
C GLU A 72 -2.05 3.28 3.00
N LEU A 73 -1.67 4.54 3.08
CA LEU A 73 -1.41 5.22 4.35
C LEU A 73 -2.71 5.80 4.90
N ARG A 74 -2.82 5.82 6.22
CA ARG A 74 -4.00 6.35 6.93
C ARG A 74 -3.59 7.31 8.03
N THR A 75 -4.21 8.49 8.02
CA THR A 75 -4.09 9.47 9.09
C THR A 75 -5.51 9.93 9.43
N GLY A 76 -6.07 9.41 10.53
CA GLY A 76 -7.50 9.60 10.81
C GLY A 76 -8.37 8.99 9.70
N ALA A 77 -9.27 9.77 9.11
CA ALA A 77 -10.07 9.36 7.97
C ALA A 77 -9.37 9.56 6.61
N ARG A 78 -8.26 10.32 6.58
CA ARG A 78 -7.47 10.52 5.36
C ARG A 78 -6.85 9.21 4.91
N ARG A 79 -6.91 8.97 3.59
CA ARG A 79 -6.36 7.77 2.93
C ARG A 79 -5.51 8.17 1.76
N GLU A 80 -4.28 7.69 1.74
CA GLU A 80 -3.33 7.88 0.64
C GLU A 80 -3.00 6.53 0.02
N PRO A 81 -3.73 6.12 -1.02
CA PRO A 81 -3.45 4.88 -1.72
C PRO A 81 -2.21 5.01 -2.61
N ASN A 82 -1.62 3.86 -2.94
CA ASN A 82 -0.46 3.75 -3.82
C ASN A 82 0.82 4.44 -3.30
N SER A 83 0.92 4.65 -1.99
CA SER A 83 2.14 5.16 -1.36
C SER A 83 3.23 4.10 -1.39
N ARG A 84 4.43 4.48 -1.86
CA ARG A 84 5.58 3.56 -1.92
C ARG A 84 6.18 3.39 -0.53
N VAL A 85 6.26 2.16 -0.07
CA VAL A 85 6.85 1.83 1.24
C VAL A 85 8.31 2.27 1.37
N THR A 86 9.05 2.31 0.25
CA THR A 86 10.46 2.73 0.21
C THR A 86 10.65 4.24 0.29
N MET A 87 9.60 5.02 -0.01
CA MET A 87 9.61 6.49 0.01
C MET A 87 8.84 7.05 1.20
N THR A 88 8.23 6.20 2.00
CA THR A 88 7.49 6.57 3.21
C THR A 88 8.44 6.53 4.40
N GLU A 89 8.76 7.69 4.97
CA GLU A 89 9.51 7.78 6.21
C GLU A 89 8.69 7.22 7.37
N LEU A 90 9.34 6.45 8.24
CA LEU A 90 8.69 5.88 9.40
C LEU A 90 8.59 6.93 10.51
N HIS A 91 7.39 7.14 11.02
CA HIS A 91 7.12 7.94 12.20
C HIS A 91 6.31 7.15 13.22
N ASP A 92 6.30 7.59 14.47
CA ASP A 92 5.53 6.92 15.50
C ASP A 92 4.02 7.03 15.23
N GLY A 93 3.32 5.92 15.41
CA GLY A 93 1.89 5.82 15.15
C GLY A 93 1.49 5.71 13.67
N LEU A 94 2.43 5.61 12.72
CA LEU A 94 2.11 5.41 11.30
C LEU A 94 1.17 4.22 11.11
N VAL A 95 0.10 4.40 10.35
CA VAL A 95 -0.85 3.36 9.99
C VAL A 95 -0.83 3.11 8.50
N ALA A 96 -0.49 1.90 8.11
CA ALA A 96 -0.48 1.47 6.72
C ALA A 96 -1.33 0.20 6.53
N THR A 97 -1.91 0.06 5.36
CA THR A 97 -2.67 -1.14 4.97
C THR A 97 -2.29 -1.61 3.59
N SER A 98 -2.25 -2.93 3.42
CA SER A 98 -2.02 -3.54 2.12
C SER A 98 -3.17 -3.27 1.16
N GLN A 99 -2.89 -3.26 -0.14
CA GLN A 99 -3.85 -2.99 -1.19
C GLN A 99 -4.17 -4.24 -2.02
N ASN A 100 -5.30 -4.16 -2.76
CA ASN A 100 -5.72 -5.19 -3.73
C ASN A 100 -5.84 -6.59 -3.13
N ARG A 101 -6.50 -6.72 -2.00
CA ARG A 101 -6.74 -7.99 -1.31
C ARG A 101 -8.19 -8.16 -0.91
N PHE A 102 -8.66 -9.42 -0.87
CA PHE A 102 -9.98 -9.75 -0.36
C PHE A 102 -10.04 -11.21 0.12
N PRO A 103 -10.39 -11.51 1.36
CA PRO A 103 -10.59 -10.60 2.50
C PRO A 103 -9.28 -10.14 3.16
N SER A 104 -8.18 -10.89 3.02
CA SER A 104 -6.89 -10.59 3.66
C SER A 104 -5.72 -10.75 2.71
N LEU A 105 -4.55 -10.23 3.12
CA LEU A 105 -3.34 -10.30 2.33
C LEU A 105 -2.81 -11.74 2.19
N GLY A 106 -2.88 -12.52 3.27
CA GLY A 106 -2.42 -13.91 3.28
C GLY A 106 -3.41 -14.88 2.61
N PHE A 107 -4.71 -14.61 2.72
CA PHE A 107 -5.76 -15.39 2.08
C PHE A 107 -6.63 -14.48 1.21
N ASP A 108 -6.43 -14.57 -0.10
CA ASP A 108 -7.07 -13.70 -1.07
C ASP A 108 -7.88 -14.51 -2.07
N LEU A 109 -9.21 -14.41 -1.98
CA LEU A 109 -10.14 -15.11 -2.87
C LEU A 109 -10.01 -14.65 -4.32
N MET A 110 -9.64 -13.37 -4.53
CA MET A 110 -9.47 -12.81 -5.88
C MET A 110 -8.20 -13.31 -6.57
N ALA A 111 -7.32 -14.05 -5.87
CA ALA A 111 -6.16 -14.71 -6.47
C ALA A 111 -6.55 -15.76 -7.54
N VAL A 112 -7.82 -16.18 -7.58
CA VAL A 112 -8.37 -16.99 -8.68
C VAL A 112 -8.22 -16.31 -10.04
N ASN A 113 -8.17 -15.00 -10.09
CA ASN A 113 -7.96 -14.22 -11.32
C ASN A 113 -6.64 -14.58 -12.02
N ASP A 114 -5.63 -15.00 -11.27
CA ASP A 114 -4.36 -15.44 -11.86
C ASP A 114 -4.51 -16.73 -12.67
N ARG A 115 -5.34 -17.65 -12.20
CA ARG A 115 -5.68 -18.89 -12.95
C ARG A 115 -6.50 -18.62 -14.19
N LEU A 116 -7.29 -17.55 -14.18
CA LEU A 116 -8.09 -17.09 -15.32
C LEU A 116 -7.33 -16.10 -16.21
N SER A 117 -6.02 -15.95 -16.03
CA SER A 117 -5.20 -14.93 -16.71
C SER A 117 -5.28 -15.00 -18.24
N ASN A 118 -5.43 -16.20 -18.81
CA ASN A 118 -5.59 -16.41 -20.25
C ASN A 118 -6.86 -15.75 -20.82
N PHE A 119 -7.91 -15.63 -20.02
CA PHE A 119 -9.18 -14.99 -20.40
C PHE A 119 -9.16 -13.47 -20.09
N LEU A 120 -8.32 -13.04 -19.16
CA LEU A 120 -8.19 -11.65 -18.71
C LEU A 120 -7.06 -10.95 -19.49
N GLY A 121 -7.09 -10.94 -20.82
CA GLY A 121 -6.10 -10.27 -21.68
C GLY A 121 -5.93 -8.77 -21.37
N ALA A 122 -4.98 -8.12 -22.03
CA ALA A 122 -4.80 -6.67 -21.92
C ALA A 122 -6.08 -5.94 -22.34
N GLY A 123 -6.50 -4.93 -21.56
CA GLY A 123 -7.70 -4.16 -21.85
C GLY A 123 -9.02 -4.93 -21.66
N PHE A 124 -9.02 -6.05 -20.94
CA PHE A 124 -10.23 -6.87 -20.73
C PHE A 124 -11.42 -6.05 -20.20
N TYR A 125 -11.18 -5.07 -19.35
CA TYR A 125 -12.22 -4.24 -18.76
C TYR A 125 -12.92 -3.35 -19.78
N TYR A 126 -12.25 -2.89 -20.82
CA TYR A 126 -12.88 -2.17 -21.94
C TYR A 126 -13.80 -3.07 -22.75
N LYS A 127 -13.50 -4.37 -22.84
CA LYS A 127 -14.31 -5.33 -23.57
C LYS A 127 -15.45 -5.90 -22.72
N THR A 128 -15.22 -6.07 -21.43
CA THR A 128 -16.16 -6.73 -20.51
C THR A 128 -17.24 -5.79 -19.99
N PHE A 129 -16.87 -4.52 -19.72
CA PHE A 129 -17.77 -3.54 -19.08
C PHE A 129 -18.37 -2.52 -20.07
N MET A 130 -18.50 -2.88 -21.34
CA MET A 130 -19.03 -1.99 -22.39
C MET A 130 -20.54 -2.03 -22.53
N TRP A 131 -21.20 -3.01 -21.97
CA TRP A 131 -22.64 -3.18 -22.14
C TRP A 131 -23.33 -3.57 -20.82
N PRO A 132 -24.47 -2.95 -20.46
CA PRO A 132 -25.09 -1.78 -21.10
C PRO A 132 -24.30 -0.48 -20.84
N LYS A 133 -24.19 0.39 -21.82
CA LYS A 133 -23.43 1.67 -21.73
C LYS A 133 -23.90 2.56 -20.57
N ALA A 134 -25.19 2.52 -20.25
CA ALA A 134 -25.78 3.30 -19.15
C ALA A 134 -25.22 2.94 -17.76
N PHE A 135 -24.58 1.77 -17.62
CA PHE A 135 -23.99 1.34 -16.34
C PHE A 135 -22.55 1.80 -16.16
N TRP A 136 -21.93 2.40 -17.19
CA TRP A 136 -20.54 2.80 -17.13
C TRP A 136 -20.27 3.74 -15.94
N GLU A 137 -20.93 4.88 -15.89
CA GLU A 137 -20.68 5.89 -14.85
C GLU A 137 -21.16 5.47 -13.46
N ARG A 138 -22.27 4.74 -13.38
CA ARG A 138 -22.92 4.44 -12.11
C ARG A 138 -22.46 3.15 -11.45
N VAL A 139 -21.99 2.20 -12.24
CA VAL A 139 -21.66 0.84 -11.77
C VAL A 139 -20.21 0.49 -12.05
N TYR A 140 -19.80 0.51 -13.33
CA TYR A 140 -18.48 -0.02 -13.71
C TYR A 140 -17.34 0.91 -13.30
N GLU A 141 -17.45 2.19 -13.56
CA GLU A 141 -16.40 3.17 -13.21
C GLU A 141 -16.13 3.20 -11.69
N PRO A 142 -17.12 3.30 -10.80
CA PRO A 142 -16.87 3.24 -9.36
C PRO A 142 -16.20 1.94 -8.89
N ILE A 143 -16.59 0.80 -9.48
CA ILE A 143 -15.97 -0.49 -9.14
C ILE A 143 -14.51 -0.51 -9.60
N ILE A 144 -14.26 -0.11 -10.84
CA ILE A 144 -12.90 -0.07 -11.43
C ILE A 144 -12.03 0.92 -10.67
N ARG A 145 -12.52 2.11 -10.36
CA ARG A 145 -11.82 3.14 -9.58
C ARG A 145 -11.40 2.60 -8.22
N ARG A 146 -12.35 1.99 -7.50
CA ARG A 146 -12.08 1.41 -6.19
C ARG A 146 -11.06 0.26 -6.25
N ALA A 147 -11.20 -0.59 -7.25
CA ALA A 147 -10.29 -1.72 -7.45
C ALA A 147 -8.89 -1.26 -7.90
N ALA A 148 -8.80 -0.20 -8.69
CA ALA A 148 -7.52 0.40 -9.10
C ALA A 148 -6.80 1.15 -7.96
N GLY A 149 -7.42 1.29 -6.79
CA GLY A 149 -6.83 2.00 -5.66
C GLY A 149 -6.68 3.50 -5.92
N LEU A 150 -7.52 4.07 -6.80
CA LEU A 150 -7.49 5.52 -7.10
C LEU A 150 -7.95 6.38 -5.92
N GLY A 151 -8.41 5.73 -4.85
CA GLY A 151 -8.83 6.40 -3.63
C GLY A 151 -10.09 7.24 -3.80
N ALA A 152 -10.64 7.66 -2.68
CA ALA A 152 -11.65 8.71 -2.61
C ALA A 152 -11.10 9.82 -1.72
N LEU A 153 -11.41 11.06 -2.05
CA LEU A 153 -11.13 12.18 -1.15
C LEU A 153 -11.82 11.90 0.18
N SER A 154 -11.11 12.11 1.29
CA SER A 154 -11.67 11.95 2.63
C SER A 154 -12.75 13.01 2.91
N GLY A 155 -12.64 14.18 2.28
CA GLY A 155 -13.46 15.36 2.58
C GLY A 155 -13.15 15.97 3.95
N GLU A 156 -12.10 15.52 4.62
CA GLU A 156 -11.61 16.12 5.86
C GLU A 156 -10.60 17.21 5.56
N ASP A 157 -10.51 18.18 6.48
CA ASP A 157 -9.51 19.23 6.42
C ASP A 157 -8.10 18.64 6.54
N ASP A 158 -7.14 19.23 5.83
CA ASP A 158 -5.73 18.86 5.94
C ASP A 158 -5.22 19.25 7.34
N PRO A 159 -4.77 18.28 8.15
CA PRO A 159 -4.24 18.60 9.48
C PRO A 159 -2.86 19.27 9.42
N ASP A 160 -2.20 19.26 8.26
CA ASP A 160 -0.88 19.83 8.11
C ASP A 160 -0.95 21.34 7.94
N VAL A 161 -0.22 22.07 8.79
CA VAL A 161 -0.07 23.53 8.73
C VAL A 161 1.27 23.85 8.08
N TYR A 162 1.23 24.48 6.91
CA TYR A 162 2.43 24.90 6.20
C TYR A 162 2.68 26.41 6.41
N ASP A 163 3.72 26.75 7.16
CA ASP A 163 4.24 28.13 7.22
C ASP A 163 5.09 28.41 5.97
N ARG A 164 4.52 29.10 4.99
CA ARG A 164 5.26 29.60 3.82
C ARG A 164 5.75 31.01 4.12
N GLY A 165 6.93 31.12 4.71
CA GLY A 165 7.67 32.39 4.71
C GLY A 165 8.23 32.66 3.30
N PHE A 166 7.62 33.56 2.54
CA PHE A 166 8.26 34.11 1.36
C PHE A 166 9.34 35.10 1.82
N ARG A 167 10.61 34.83 1.47
CA ARG A 167 11.72 35.75 1.56
C ARG A 167 11.92 36.44 0.22
#